data_dd137874d1806c6aec6b09703299fca2
#
_entry.id   dd137874d1806c6aec6b09703299fca2
#
_cell.length_a   1.000
_cell.length_b   1.000
_cell.length_c   1.000
_cell.angle_alpha   90.00
_cell.angle_beta   90.00
_cell.angle_gamma   90.00
#
_symmetry.space_group_name_H-M   'P 1'
#
loop_
_entity.id
_entity.type
_entity.pdbx_description
1 polymer ?
#
loop_
_entity_poly.entity_id
_entity_poly.type
_entity_poly.pdbx_seq_one_letter_code
_entity_poly.pdbx_strand_id
1 'polypeptide(L)'
;MRTNIAIVGSTGNAGRKTIEVLERRKFPVNILYLLASKKSVGKFVKFRNKNIEVRSLEDFDFRKADITFFCAGSKLAKTWAPKIAKDSIVIEYSSYFRSFKNIH
;
A
#
# COMPACT_ATOMS: atom_id res chain seq x y z
N MET A 1 -9.56 -4.55 -16.95
CA MET A 1 -9.19 -5.50 -15.90
C MET A 1 -9.01 -4.77 -14.57
N ARG A 2 -9.60 -5.29 -13.51
CA ARG A 2 -9.50 -4.65 -12.19
C ARG A 2 -8.50 -5.36 -11.31
N THR A 3 -7.83 -4.59 -10.46
CA THR A 3 -6.74 -5.09 -9.65
C THR A 3 -7.02 -4.82 -8.17
N ASN A 4 -6.78 -5.82 -7.34
CA ASN A 4 -6.84 -5.63 -5.89
C ASN A 4 -5.49 -5.10 -5.43
N ILE A 5 -5.50 -3.98 -4.72
CA ILE A 5 -4.29 -3.28 -4.31
C ILE A 5 -4.26 -3.13 -2.81
N ALA A 6 -3.11 -3.42 -2.21
CA ALA A 6 -2.85 -3.16 -0.80
C ALA A 6 -1.81 -2.05 -0.67
N ILE A 7 -1.99 -1.18 0.31
CA ILE A 7 -1.03 -0.12 0.60
C ILE A 7 -0.61 -0.26 2.05
N VAL A 8 0.67 -0.61 2.27
CA VAL A 8 1.23 -0.73 3.60
C VAL A 8 1.81 0.61 4.00
N GLY A 9 1.45 1.08 5.20
CA GLY A 9 1.82 2.42 5.63
C GLY A 9 0.88 3.48 5.08
N SER A 10 -0.38 3.13 4.95
CA SER A 10 -1.38 3.98 4.29
C SER A 10 -1.63 5.31 4.99
N THR A 11 -1.34 5.41 6.27
CA THR A 11 -1.56 6.66 7.03
C THR A 11 -0.36 7.60 7.01
N GLY A 12 0.79 7.15 6.51
CA GLY A 12 1.97 8.00 6.35
C GLY A 12 1.91 8.85 5.10
N ASN A 13 2.90 9.72 4.94
CA ASN A 13 2.94 10.64 3.80
C ASN A 13 3.02 9.92 2.47
N ALA A 14 3.87 8.91 2.36
CA ALA A 14 4.03 8.16 1.11
C ALA A 14 2.76 7.39 0.78
N GLY A 15 2.11 6.80 1.79
CA GLY A 15 0.88 6.07 1.58
C GLY A 15 -0.24 6.95 1.10
N ARG A 16 -0.39 8.13 1.71
CA ARG A 16 -1.41 9.08 1.29
C ARG A 16 -1.17 9.56 -0.15
N LYS A 17 0.09 9.79 -0.49
CA LYS A 17 0.44 10.21 -1.84
C LYS A 17 0.10 9.12 -2.86
N THR A 18 0.36 7.88 -2.50
CA THR A 18 0.03 6.75 -3.37
C THR A 18 -1.47 6.66 -3.60
N ILE A 19 -2.27 6.80 -2.54
CA ILE A 19 -3.72 6.80 -2.64
C ILE A 19 -4.20 7.91 -3.58
N GLU A 20 -3.64 9.10 -3.41
CA GLU A 20 -4.00 10.27 -4.22
C GLU A 20 -3.68 10.03 -5.70
N VAL A 21 -2.52 9.45 -5.99
CA VAL A 21 -2.11 9.16 -7.36
C VAL A 21 -3.04 8.14 -8.00
N LEU A 22 -3.38 7.07 -7.28
CA LEU A 22 -4.30 6.06 -7.79
C LEU A 22 -5.66 6.67 -8.13
N GLU A 23 -6.13 7.56 -7.28
CA GLU A 23 -7.43 8.20 -7.49
C GLU A 23 -7.38 9.17 -8.69
N ARG A 24 -6.33 9.97 -8.75
CA ARG A 24 -6.18 10.98 -9.79
C ARG A 24 -6.02 10.34 -11.16
N ARG A 25 -5.27 9.26 -11.24
CA ARG A 25 -5.00 8.59 -12.51
C ARG A 25 -6.08 7.61 -12.92
N LYS A 26 -7.12 7.51 -12.12
CA LYS A 26 -8.24 6.59 -12.36
C LYS A 26 -7.78 5.16 -12.60
N PHE A 27 -6.77 4.74 -11.82
CA PHE A 27 -6.27 3.38 -11.91
C PHE A 27 -7.39 2.38 -11.66
N PRO A 28 -7.44 1.28 -12.41
CA PRO A 28 -8.55 0.32 -12.29
C PRO A 28 -8.43 -0.55 -11.04
N VAL A 29 -8.74 0.05 -9.89
CA VAL A 29 -8.72 -0.63 -8.60
C VAL A 29 -10.05 -1.32 -8.37
N ASN A 30 -9.99 -2.62 -8.10
CA ASN A 30 -11.19 -3.37 -7.73
C ASN A 30 -11.44 -3.19 -6.22
N ILE A 31 -10.51 -3.63 -5.40
CA ILE A 31 -10.58 -3.45 -3.95
C ILE A 31 -9.29 -2.81 -3.48
N LEU A 32 -9.40 -1.81 -2.62
CA LEU A 32 -8.25 -1.15 -2.02
C LEU A 32 -8.18 -1.54 -0.54
N TYR A 33 -7.07 -2.15 -0.15
CA TYR A 33 -6.81 -2.51 1.23
C TYR A 33 -5.79 -1.53 1.80
N LEU A 34 -6.13 -0.89 2.91
CA LEU A 34 -5.24 0.04 3.58
C LEU A 34 -4.71 -0.60 4.83
N LEU A 35 -3.39 -0.75 4.91
CA LEU A 35 -2.74 -1.47 5.99
C LEU A 35 -1.76 -0.58 6.72
N ALA A 36 -1.72 -0.73 8.04
CA ALA A 36 -0.83 0.05 8.88
C ALA A 36 -0.59 -0.70 10.19
N SER A 37 0.18 -0.08 11.10
CA SER A 37 0.39 -0.66 12.42
C SER A 37 -0.92 -0.65 13.21
N LYS A 38 -0.97 -1.43 14.28
CA LYS A 38 -2.14 -1.53 15.13
C LYS A 38 -2.62 -0.18 15.66
N LYS A 39 -1.71 0.77 15.80
CA LYS A 39 -2.06 2.11 16.29
C LYS A 39 -2.99 2.86 15.34
N SER A 40 -2.94 2.53 14.07
CA SER A 40 -3.75 3.21 13.06
C SER A 40 -5.00 2.45 12.65
N VAL A 41 -5.18 1.25 13.18
CA VAL A 41 -6.36 0.43 12.85
C VAL A 41 -7.62 1.13 13.30
N GLY A 42 -8.64 1.09 12.43
CA GLY A 42 -9.92 1.72 12.72
C GLY A 42 -10.05 3.13 12.17
N LYS A 43 -8.97 3.71 11.68
CA LYS A 43 -9.05 4.99 10.97
C LYS A 43 -9.63 4.75 9.58
N PHE A 44 -10.23 5.78 9.02
CA PHE A 44 -10.82 5.70 7.68
C PHE A 44 -10.16 6.69 6.75
N VAL A 45 -9.94 6.26 5.52
CA VAL A 45 -9.40 7.13 4.47
C VAL A 45 -10.36 7.12 3.29
N LYS A 46 -10.66 8.27 2.77
CA LYS A 46 -11.59 8.39 1.66
C LYS A 46 -10.89 8.09 0.33
N PHE A 47 -11.50 7.21 -0.45
CA PHE A 47 -11.02 6.88 -1.78
C PHE A 47 -12.22 6.69 -2.70
N ARG A 48 -12.30 7.52 -3.74
CA ARG A 48 -13.40 7.47 -4.72
C ARG A 48 -14.78 7.46 -4.06
N ASN A 49 -14.97 8.38 -3.12
CA ASN A 49 -16.24 8.54 -2.38
C ASN A 49 -16.60 7.40 -1.45
N LYS A 50 -15.64 6.52 -1.17
CA LYS A 50 -15.83 5.45 -0.20
C LYS A 50 -14.89 5.64 0.97
N ASN A 51 -15.38 5.33 2.17
CA ASN A 51 -14.53 5.34 3.36
C ASN A 51 -13.94 3.95 3.53
N ILE A 52 -12.62 3.85 3.44
CA ILE A 52 -11.94 2.57 3.56
C ILE A 52 -11.24 2.49 4.91
N GLU A 53 -11.55 1.46 5.66
CA GLU A 53 -10.99 1.25 6.98
C GLU A 53 -9.54 0.77 6.90
N VAL A 54 -8.69 1.36 7.73
CA VAL A 54 -7.30 0.94 7.87
C VAL A 54 -7.26 -0.31 8.74
N ARG A 55 -6.62 -1.36 8.26
CA ARG A 55 -6.51 -2.64 8.94
C ARG A 55 -5.08 -2.92 9.37
N SER A 56 -4.91 -3.92 10.23
CA SER A 56 -3.59 -4.30 10.71
C SER A 56 -2.81 -5.03 9.63
N LEU A 57 -1.57 -4.58 9.41
CA LEU A 57 -0.64 -5.24 8.51
C LEU A 57 -0.42 -6.71 8.90
N GLU A 58 -0.35 -6.97 10.20
CA GLU A 58 -0.05 -8.31 10.70
C GLU A 58 -1.17 -9.32 10.45
N ASP A 59 -2.41 -8.85 10.36
CA ASP A 59 -3.57 -9.72 10.21
C ASP A 59 -4.05 -9.86 8.78
N PHE A 60 -3.39 -9.23 7.84
CA PHE A 60 -3.83 -9.22 6.46
C PHE A 60 -3.29 -10.42 5.67
N ASP A 61 -4.15 -11.01 4.86
CA ASP A 61 -3.78 -12.09 3.95
C ASP A 61 -3.42 -11.50 2.59
N PHE A 62 -2.12 -11.45 2.27
CA PHE A 62 -1.64 -10.82 1.04
C PHE A 62 -1.98 -11.56 -0.23
N ARG A 63 -2.53 -12.76 -0.12
CA ARG A 63 -3.05 -13.46 -1.29
C ARG A 63 -4.24 -12.72 -1.90
N LYS A 64 -4.88 -11.87 -1.12
CA LYS A 64 -6.01 -11.07 -1.58
C LYS A 64 -5.61 -9.87 -2.44
N ALA A 65 -4.34 -9.49 -2.40
CA ALA A 65 -3.85 -8.33 -3.13
C ALA A 65 -2.97 -8.74 -4.30
N ASP A 66 -3.30 -8.26 -5.47
CA ASP A 66 -2.48 -8.51 -6.65
C ASP A 66 -1.20 -7.69 -6.61
N ILE A 67 -1.30 -6.46 -6.16
CA ILE A 67 -0.17 -5.55 -6.04
C ILE A 67 -0.18 -4.93 -4.65
N THR A 68 0.99 -4.88 -4.01
CA THR A 68 1.15 -4.25 -2.71
C THR A 68 2.16 -3.11 -2.83
N PHE A 69 1.73 -1.89 -2.54
CA PHE A 69 2.63 -0.75 -2.43
C PHE A 69 3.14 -0.66 -1.00
N PHE A 70 4.44 -0.77 -0.83
CA PHE A 70 5.05 -0.74 0.49
C PHE A 70 5.58 0.66 0.77
N CYS A 71 4.88 1.39 1.63
CA CYS A 71 5.16 2.80 1.90
C CYS A 71 5.60 3.05 3.34
N ALA A 72 5.99 2.02 4.06
CA ALA A 72 6.24 2.10 5.48
C ALA A 72 7.71 2.23 5.87
N GLY A 73 8.59 2.47 4.90
CA GLY A 73 10.00 2.65 5.16
C GLY A 73 10.82 1.40 4.94
N SER A 74 12.13 1.59 4.75
CA SER A 74 13.01 0.51 4.33
C SER A 74 13.22 -0.57 5.40
N LYS A 75 13.17 -0.21 6.67
CA LYS A 75 13.34 -1.18 7.74
C LYS A 75 12.25 -2.24 7.73
N LEU A 76 11.00 -1.79 7.66
CA LEU A 76 9.87 -2.71 7.59
C LEU A 76 9.85 -3.44 6.26
N ALA A 77 10.29 -2.80 5.19
CA ALA A 77 10.33 -3.42 3.90
C ALA A 77 11.25 -4.64 3.88
N LYS A 78 12.41 -4.56 4.52
CA LYS A 78 13.33 -5.67 4.58
C LYS A 78 12.72 -6.90 5.24
N THR A 79 11.90 -6.67 6.26
CA THR A 79 11.24 -7.76 6.99
C THR A 79 10.04 -8.30 6.23
N TRP A 80 9.21 -7.42 5.71
CA TRP A 80 7.92 -7.80 5.15
C TRP A 80 7.91 -8.07 3.65
N ALA A 81 8.71 -7.33 2.87
CA ALA A 81 8.65 -7.46 1.43
C ALA A 81 8.89 -8.89 0.93
N PRO A 82 9.88 -9.64 1.45
CA PRO A 82 10.05 -11.02 1.01
C PRO A 82 8.86 -11.92 1.30
N LYS A 83 8.18 -11.66 2.43
CA LYS A 83 6.99 -12.45 2.80
C LYS A 83 5.82 -12.12 1.89
N ILE A 84 5.65 -10.85 1.60
CA ILE A 84 4.54 -10.38 0.77
C ILE A 84 4.75 -10.81 -0.68
N ALA A 85 5.99 -10.80 -1.15
CA ALA A 85 6.32 -11.09 -2.54
C ALA A 85 5.96 -12.52 -2.95
N LYS A 86 5.75 -13.40 -1.98
CA LYS A 86 5.31 -14.76 -2.28
C LYS A 86 3.88 -14.79 -2.81
N ASP A 87 3.07 -13.82 -2.41
CA ASP A 87 1.64 -13.82 -2.71
C ASP A 87 1.18 -12.60 -3.51
N SER A 88 2.00 -11.56 -3.58
CA SER A 88 1.61 -10.28 -4.20
C SER A 88 2.82 -9.63 -4.84
N ILE A 89 2.59 -8.82 -5.87
CA ILE A 89 3.66 -8.04 -6.48
C ILE A 89 3.95 -6.86 -5.55
N VAL A 90 5.19 -6.75 -5.07
CA VAL A 90 5.57 -5.69 -4.14
C VAL A 90 6.25 -4.54 -4.86
N ILE A 91 5.73 -3.33 -4.64
CA ILE A 91 6.36 -2.11 -5.14
C ILE A 91 6.73 -1.28 -3.93
N GLU A 92 8.02 -1.08 -3.71
CA GLU A 92 8.49 -0.26 -2.60
C GLU A 92 8.44 1.21 -2.96
N TYR A 93 7.79 1.97 -2.08
CA TYR A 93 7.74 3.41 -2.22
C TYR A 93 8.34 4.01 -0.96
N SER A 94 9.66 4.05 -0.92
CA SER A 94 10.43 4.49 0.24
C SER A 94 11.52 5.46 -0.21
N SER A 95 12.33 5.93 0.74
CA SER A 95 13.46 6.77 0.42
C SER A 95 14.44 6.06 -0.52
N TYR A 96 14.57 4.75 -0.33
CA TYR A 96 15.40 3.94 -1.22
C TYR A 96 14.85 3.99 -2.65
N PHE A 97 13.57 3.81 -2.81
CA PHE A 97 12.94 3.87 -4.13
C PHE A 97 13.14 5.23 -4.78
N ARG A 98 13.07 6.29 -3.98
CA ARG A 98 13.29 7.63 -4.49
C ARG A 98 14.67 7.83 -5.10
N SER A 99 15.65 7.09 -4.61
CA SER A 99 17.00 7.16 -5.17
C SER A 99 17.06 6.72 -6.61
N PHE A 100 16.12 5.93 -7.05
CA PHE A 100 16.09 5.37 -8.40
C PHE A 100 15.27 6.17 -9.38
N LYS A 101 14.66 7.25 -8.96
CA LYS A 101 13.76 7.98 -9.85
C LYS A 101 14.47 8.57 -11.06
N ASN A 102 15.76 8.75 -10.99
CA ASN A 102 16.55 9.28 -12.08
C ASN A 102 17.10 8.22 -13.04
N ILE A 103 16.76 6.99 -12.79
CA ILE A 103 17.31 5.87 -13.54
C ILE A 103 16.45 5.48 -14.74
N HIS A 104 15.20 5.81 -14.68
CA HIS A 104 14.27 5.43 -15.75
C HIS A 104 14.31 6.32 -16.96
#